data_c035d17699f7e6696b4f752ba09bc194
#
_entry.id   c035d17699f7e6696b4f752ba09bc194
#
_cell.length_a   1.000
_cell.length_b   1.000
_cell.length_c   1.000
_cell.angle_alpha   90.00
_cell.angle_beta   90.00
_cell.angle_gamma   90.00
#
_symmetry.space_group_name_H-M   'P 1'
#
loop_
_entity.id
_entity.type
_entity.pdbx_description
1 polymer ?
#
loop_
_entity_poly.entity_id
_entity_poly.type
_entity_poly.pdbx_seq_one_letter_code
_entity_poly.pdbx_strand_id
1 'polypeptide(L)'
;TDEVAFDAFEAFSNAYDKLGNLRPTIEPKATEHIPGMISLIQELIDTGHAYESGGDVYFGVRSFAEYGKLSRHSVDDLRAGDRVEPGDLKRDPLDFALWKAAKPGEPQWDSPWGPGRPGWHIECSAMATEYLGPGFDIHAGGSDLIFPHHENEIAQSEAPHGETFARYWMHNGMLNLSGEKMAKSTGHVVTLLGALERWDPLAGRLFYLRTHYRKPLEFSTDALDDAEASLARLRAFRRRMPEVVEDASDADALDAFKAAMDNDLDVAGALGVVFDV
;
A
#
# COMPACT_ATOMS: atom_id res chain seq x y z
N THR A 1 -9.13 -8.94 20.65
CA THR A 1 -8.29 -8.56 19.49
C THR A 1 -8.68 -9.34 18.24
N ASP A 2 -8.90 -10.64 18.33
CA ASP A 2 -9.23 -11.50 17.17
C ASP A 2 -10.61 -11.19 16.59
N GLU A 3 -11.59 -10.87 17.42
CA GLU A 3 -12.93 -10.44 17.01
C GLU A 3 -12.86 -9.12 16.20
N VAL A 4 -12.11 -8.12 16.70
CA VAL A 4 -11.93 -6.84 15.98
C VAL A 4 -11.20 -7.03 14.64
N ALA A 5 -10.20 -7.89 14.60
CA ALA A 5 -9.48 -8.20 13.36
C ALA A 5 -10.39 -8.94 12.37
N PHE A 6 -11.23 -9.87 12.84
CA PHE A 6 -12.20 -10.58 12.02
C PHE A 6 -13.25 -9.63 11.44
N ASP A 7 -13.86 -8.77 12.28
CA ASP A 7 -14.87 -7.81 11.83
C ASP A 7 -14.30 -6.82 10.81
N ALA A 8 -13.06 -6.37 11.01
CA ALA A 8 -12.38 -5.48 10.06
C ALA A 8 -12.10 -6.18 8.71
N PHE A 9 -11.67 -7.44 8.75
CA PHE A 9 -11.45 -8.25 7.54
C PHE A 9 -12.74 -8.47 6.77
N GLU A 10 -13.83 -8.83 7.45
CA GLU A 10 -15.15 -9.01 6.82
C GLU A 10 -15.65 -7.72 6.18
N ALA A 11 -15.55 -6.58 6.89
CA ALA A 11 -15.96 -5.29 6.37
C ALA A 11 -15.15 -4.88 5.13
N PHE A 12 -13.83 -5.07 5.17
CA PHE A 12 -12.93 -4.83 4.05
C PHE A 12 -13.29 -5.70 2.86
N SER A 13 -13.39 -7.00 3.07
CA SER A 13 -13.71 -7.99 2.04
C SER A 13 -15.04 -7.71 1.36
N ASN A 14 -16.08 -7.43 2.15
CA ASN A 14 -17.40 -7.10 1.63
C ASN A 14 -17.41 -5.81 0.79
N ALA A 15 -16.61 -4.80 1.18
CA ALA A 15 -16.53 -3.55 0.44
C ALA A 15 -15.85 -3.75 -0.93
N TYR A 16 -14.76 -4.52 -0.97
CA TYR A 16 -14.01 -4.81 -2.20
C TYR A 16 -14.80 -5.71 -3.15
N ASP A 17 -15.54 -6.69 -2.65
CA ASP A 17 -16.46 -7.52 -3.45
C ASP A 17 -17.56 -6.67 -4.09
N LYS A 18 -18.16 -5.75 -3.34
CA LYS A 18 -19.19 -4.82 -3.87
C LYS A 18 -18.60 -3.89 -4.96
N LEU A 19 -17.36 -3.47 -4.83
CA LEU A 19 -16.65 -2.72 -5.89
C LEU A 19 -16.35 -3.57 -7.12
N GLY A 20 -16.51 -4.89 -7.06
CA GLY A 20 -16.17 -5.80 -8.14
C GLY A 20 -14.67 -5.97 -8.33
N ASN A 21 -13.88 -5.79 -7.27
CA ASN A 21 -12.46 -6.10 -7.30
C ASN A 21 -12.25 -7.61 -7.32
N LEU A 22 -11.28 -8.06 -8.12
CA LEU A 22 -10.89 -9.46 -8.09
C LEU A 22 -10.18 -9.75 -6.76
N ARG A 23 -10.46 -10.91 -6.20
CA ARG A 23 -9.74 -11.37 -5.02
C ARG A 23 -8.28 -11.65 -5.37
N PRO A 24 -7.32 -11.30 -4.50
CA PRO A 24 -5.93 -11.68 -4.69
C PRO A 24 -5.80 -13.21 -4.64
N THR A 25 -4.74 -13.74 -5.24
CA THR A 25 -4.45 -15.18 -5.21
C THR A 25 -4.12 -15.66 -3.80
N ILE A 26 -3.45 -14.80 -3.02
CA ILE A 26 -3.02 -15.06 -1.63
C ILE A 26 -3.30 -13.80 -0.80
N GLU A 27 -3.89 -13.99 0.37
CA GLU A 27 -4.10 -12.95 1.39
C GLU A 27 -3.40 -13.41 2.69
N PRO A 28 -2.08 -13.19 2.83
CA PRO A 28 -1.32 -13.68 3.98
C PRO A 28 -1.65 -12.88 5.24
N LYS A 29 -1.67 -13.57 6.38
CA LYS A 29 -1.84 -12.94 7.68
C LYS A 29 -0.52 -12.90 8.43
N ALA A 30 -0.11 -11.74 8.90
CA ALA A 30 1.15 -11.55 9.64
C ALA A 30 1.28 -12.52 10.83
N THR A 31 0.18 -12.78 11.54
CA THR A 31 0.14 -13.71 12.69
C THR A 31 0.44 -15.16 12.34
N GLU A 32 0.30 -15.55 11.08
CA GLU A 32 0.59 -16.90 10.59
C GLU A 32 2.04 -17.04 10.07
N HIS A 33 2.79 -15.91 9.98
CA HIS A 33 4.13 -15.85 9.37
C HIS A 33 5.24 -15.46 10.37
N ILE A 34 4.96 -15.52 11.67
CA ILE A 34 5.95 -15.17 12.72
C ILE A 34 7.26 -15.97 12.60
N PRO A 35 7.26 -17.29 12.33
CA PRO A 35 8.50 -18.04 12.16
C PRO A 35 9.38 -17.51 11.00
N GLY A 36 8.77 -17.13 9.87
CA GLY A 36 9.48 -16.54 8.73
C GLY A 36 10.10 -15.18 9.07
N MET A 37 9.39 -14.34 9.83
CA MET A 37 9.91 -13.07 10.32
C MET A 37 11.11 -13.28 11.25
N ILE A 38 11.01 -14.22 12.18
CA ILE A 38 12.12 -14.55 13.09
C ILE A 38 13.34 -15.04 12.31
N SER A 39 13.13 -15.87 11.30
CA SER A 39 14.22 -16.37 10.45
C SER A 39 14.93 -15.24 9.70
N LEU A 40 14.18 -14.31 9.11
CA LEU A 40 14.73 -13.15 8.40
C LEU A 40 15.47 -12.21 9.37
N ILE A 41 14.94 -11.99 10.57
CA ILE A 41 15.62 -11.19 11.59
C ILE A 41 16.94 -11.83 12.01
N GLN A 42 16.95 -13.15 12.22
CA GLN A 42 18.18 -13.87 12.58
C GLN A 42 19.23 -13.75 11.48
N GLU A 43 18.82 -13.90 10.23
CA GLU A 43 19.71 -13.71 9.08
C GLU A 43 20.32 -12.30 9.02
N LEU A 44 19.51 -11.27 9.28
CA LEU A 44 19.99 -9.88 9.39
C LEU A 44 21.00 -9.68 10.51
N ILE A 45 20.84 -10.39 11.64
CA ILE A 45 21.82 -10.38 12.74
C ILE A 45 23.10 -11.08 12.30
N ASP A 46 23.00 -12.27 11.70
CA ASP A 46 24.14 -13.08 11.30
C ASP A 46 24.97 -12.41 10.21
N THR A 47 24.34 -11.63 9.33
CA THR A 47 25.00 -10.83 8.28
C THR A 47 25.47 -9.44 8.76
N GLY A 48 25.20 -9.09 10.02
CA GLY A 48 25.68 -7.85 10.65
C GLY A 48 24.85 -6.60 10.36
N HIS A 49 23.65 -6.77 9.81
CA HIS A 49 22.70 -5.67 9.53
C HIS A 49 21.75 -5.37 10.68
N ALA A 50 21.61 -6.29 11.62
CA ALA A 50 20.77 -6.10 12.81
C ALA A 50 21.53 -6.41 14.12
N TYR A 51 20.96 -5.97 15.23
CA TYR A 51 21.53 -6.20 16.57
C TYR A 51 20.45 -6.24 17.64
N GLU A 52 20.72 -7.03 18.70
CA GLU A 52 19.89 -7.07 19.90
C GLU A 52 20.24 -5.93 20.85
N SER A 53 19.22 -5.39 21.50
CA SER A 53 19.37 -4.43 22.60
C SER A 53 18.14 -4.43 23.50
N GLY A 54 18.33 -4.85 24.75
CA GLY A 54 17.28 -4.82 25.81
C GLY A 54 16.05 -5.68 25.53
N GLY A 55 16.18 -6.77 24.74
CA GLY A 55 15.10 -7.64 24.32
C GLY A 55 14.41 -7.20 23.02
N ASP A 56 14.74 -6.03 22.53
CA ASP A 56 14.39 -5.58 21.18
C ASP A 56 15.47 -6.00 20.17
N VAL A 57 15.10 -6.08 18.89
CA VAL A 57 16.08 -6.19 17.78
C VAL A 57 15.89 -5.03 16.84
N TYR A 58 16.98 -4.39 16.47
CA TYR A 58 17.01 -3.22 15.59
C TYR A 58 17.80 -3.50 14.32
N PHE A 59 17.31 -2.99 13.20
CA PHE A 59 18.08 -2.88 11.96
C PHE A 59 19.02 -1.66 12.07
N GLY A 60 20.29 -1.85 11.78
CA GLY A 60 21.29 -0.78 11.75
C GLY A 60 21.29 -0.09 10.40
N VAL A 61 20.60 1.04 10.26
CA VAL A 61 20.39 1.73 8.98
C VAL A 61 21.71 2.02 8.24
N ARG A 62 22.74 2.41 8.96
CA ARG A 62 24.07 2.70 8.36
C ARG A 62 24.83 1.46 7.88
N SER A 63 24.35 0.26 8.17
CA SER A 63 24.92 -0.98 7.66
C SER A 63 24.52 -1.28 6.21
N PHE A 64 23.47 -0.63 5.70
CA PHE A 64 23.00 -0.77 4.33
C PHE A 64 23.30 0.52 3.54
N ALA A 65 24.34 0.47 2.72
CA ALA A 65 24.85 1.65 2.01
C ALA A 65 23.86 2.30 1.03
N GLU A 66 22.90 1.52 0.53
CA GLU A 66 21.87 1.99 -0.40
C GLU A 66 20.60 2.50 0.27
N TYR A 67 20.58 2.63 1.60
CA TYR A 67 19.41 3.14 2.31
C TYR A 67 19.05 4.55 1.82
N GLY A 68 17.79 4.75 1.48
CA GLY A 68 17.28 5.99 0.89
C GLY A 68 17.17 5.97 -0.64
N LYS A 69 17.49 4.85 -1.30
CA LYS A 69 17.44 4.77 -2.78
C LYS A 69 16.05 4.91 -3.37
N LEU A 70 15.01 4.47 -2.67
CA LEU A 70 13.62 4.61 -3.09
C LEU A 70 13.08 6.01 -2.79
N SER A 71 13.23 6.47 -1.56
CA SER A 71 12.74 7.75 -1.07
C SER A 71 13.57 8.95 -1.56
N ARG A 72 14.78 8.67 -2.08
CA ARG A 72 15.79 9.68 -2.47
C ARG A 72 16.23 10.57 -1.31
N HIS A 73 16.13 10.06 -0.09
CA HIS A 73 16.66 10.73 1.09
C HIS A 73 18.08 10.25 1.38
N SER A 74 19.00 11.19 1.58
CA SER A 74 20.31 10.86 2.15
C SER A 74 20.15 10.50 3.63
N VAL A 75 20.85 9.45 4.08
CA VAL A 75 20.86 9.07 5.51
C VAL A 75 21.30 10.23 6.40
N ASP A 76 22.22 11.08 5.92
CA ASP A 76 22.70 12.24 6.67
C ASP A 76 21.67 13.39 6.73
N ASP A 77 20.74 13.46 5.77
CA ASP A 77 19.64 14.44 5.76
C ASP A 77 18.45 13.98 6.58
N LEU A 78 18.35 12.67 6.86
CA LEU A 78 17.29 12.12 7.70
C LEU A 78 17.51 12.55 9.14
N ARG A 79 16.85 13.60 9.57
CA ARG A 79 16.86 14.01 10.97
C ARG A 79 16.11 12.96 11.79
N ALA A 80 16.84 12.35 12.71
CA ALA A 80 16.20 11.58 13.76
C ALA A 80 15.25 12.50 14.51
N GLY A 81 13.99 12.13 14.57
CA GLY A 81 13.31 12.63 15.70
C GLY A 81 12.06 13.45 15.57
N ASP A 82 11.43 13.59 14.42
CA ASP A 82 10.09 14.22 14.46
C ASP A 82 8.97 13.25 14.94
N ARG A 83 9.27 11.96 15.16
CA ARG A 83 8.24 10.98 15.56
C ARG A 83 8.60 9.98 16.68
N VAL A 84 9.87 9.80 17.02
CA VAL A 84 10.26 8.89 18.09
C VAL A 84 11.50 9.47 18.79
N GLU A 85 11.41 9.77 20.09
CA GLU A 85 12.60 10.01 20.90
C GLU A 85 13.52 8.79 20.78
N PRO A 86 14.83 8.99 20.54
CA PRO A 86 15.77 7.89 20.51
C PRO A 86 15.73 7.24 21.92
N GLY A 87 15.17 6.05 21.99
CA GLY A 87 15.28 5.26 23.23
C GLY A 87 16.76 4.93 23.45
N ASP A 88 17.20 4.85 24.69
CA ASP A 88 18.58 4.50 25.11
C ASP A 88 19.12 3.17 24.53
N LEU A 89 18.24 2.40 23.85
CA LEU A 89 18.54 1.08 23.31
C LEU A 89 19.05 1.09 21.86
N LYS A 90 18.87 2.18 21.10
CA LYS A 90 19.32 2.28 19.71
C LYS A 90 20.77 2.76 19.62
N ARG A 91 21.55 2.17 18.70
CA ARG A 91 22.91 2.62 18.37
C ARG A 91 22.93 3.91 17.56
N ASP A 92 21.98 4.04 16.62
CA ASP A 92 21.73 5.24 15.84
C ASP A 92 20.24 5.59 15.91
N PRO A 93 19.87 6.88 16.03
CA PRO A 93 18.46 7.30 16.06
C PRO A 93 17.65 6.84 14.85
N LEU A 94 18.27 6.64 13.70
CA LEU A 94 17.61 6.16 12.47
C LEU A 94 17.31 4.66 12.49
N ASP A 95 17.95 3.89 13.38
CA ASP A 95 17.71 2.44 13.46
C ASP A 95 16.24 2.16 13.77
N PHE A 96 15.68 1.15 13.15
CA PHE A 96 14.28 0.80 13.32
C PHE A 96 14.09 -0.61 13.86
N ALA A 97 13.01 -0.81 14.59
CA ALA A 97 12.75 -2.07 15.27
C ALA A 97 12.30 -3.16 14.29
N LEU A 98 12.96 -4.31 14.35
CA LEU A 98 12.58 -5.56 13.70
C LEU A 98 11.76 -6.45 14.64
N TRP A 99 12.12 -6.46 15.93
CA TRP A 99 11.43 -7.16 17.00
C TRP A 99 11.32 -6.25 18.21
N LYS A 100 10.17 -6.27 18.89
CA LYS A 100 9.95 -5.52 20.10
C LYS A 100 9.61 -6.45 21.26
N ALA A 101 10.33 -6.30 22.34
CA ALA A 101 10.03 -7.02 23.59
C ALA A 101 8.59 -6.81 24.05
N ALA A 102 7.99 -7.86 24.57
CA ALA A 102 6.60 -7.84 25.01
C ALA A 102 6.35 -6.83 26.13
N LYS A 103 5.23 -6.12 26.01
CA LYS A 103 4.68 -5.29 27.08
C LYS A 103 3.42 -5.96 27.65
N PRO A 104 3.10 -5.75 28.92
CA PRO A 104 1.89 -6.31 29.51
C PRO A 104 0.62 -5.96 28.70
N GLY A 105 -0.14 -7.00 28.33
CA GLY A 105 -1.41 -6.84 27.61
C GLY A 105 -1.28 -6.72 26.08
N GLU A 106 -0.07 -6.73 25.52
CA GLU A 106 0.14 -6.81 24.06
C GLU A 106 0.16 -8.28 23.58
N PRO A 107 -0.26 -8.55 22.32
CA PRO A 107 0.01 -9.84 21.69
C PRO A 107 1.51 -10.11 21.64
N GLN A 108 1.91 -11.36 21.90
CA GLN A 108 3.31 -11.73 21.93
C GLN A 108 3.53 -13.15 21.43
N TRP A 109 4.71 -13.39 20.91
CA TRP A 109 5.20 -14.69 20.43
C TRP A 109 6.58 -14.96 21.00
N ASP A 110 6.92 -16.22 21.13
CA ASP A 110 8.26 -16.63 21.54
C ASP A 110 9.27 -16.37 20.44
N SER A 111 10.46 -15.90 20.81
CA SER A 111 11.59 -15.71 19.89
C SER A 111 12.93 -16.00 20.60
N PRO A 112 14.05 -16.13 19.87
CA PRO A 112 15.38 -16.26 20.45
C PRO A 112 15.76 -15.09 21.39
N TRP A 113 15.18 -13.91 21.17
CA TRP A 113 15.45 -12.68 21.91
C TRP A 113 14.49 -12.45 23.08
N GLY A 114 13.59 -13.40 23.29
CA GLY A 114 12.55 -13.36 24.32
C GLY A 114 11.15 -13.13 23.75
N PRO A 115 10.12 -13.18 24.62
CA PRO A 115 8.75 -12.92 24.22
C PRO A 115 8.59 -11.50 23.67
N GLY A 116 7.92 -11.38 22.49
CA GLY A 116 7.77 -10.10 21.83
C GLY A 116 6.87 -10.15 20.62
N ARG A 117 6.95 -9.14 19.79
CA ARG A 117 6.22 -9.02 18.54
C ARG A 117 7.08 -8.44 17.44
N PRO A 118 6.79 -8.76 16.15
CA PRO A 118 7.51 -8.16 15.03
C PRO A 118 7.32 -6.64 14.98
N GLY A 119 8.31 -5.96 14.40
CA GLY A 119 8.16 -4.60 13.91
C GLY A 119 7.25 -4.60 12.67
N TRP A 120 6.65 -3.46 12.37
CA TRP A 120 5.69 -3.35 11.27
C TRP A 120 6.28 -3.71 9.89
N HIS A 121 7.53 -3.33 9.63
CA HIS A 121 8.13 -3.46 8.29
C HIS A 121 8.55 -4.90 7.95
N ILE A 122 8.97 -5.68 8.94
CA ILE A 122 9.45 -7.06 8.73
C ILE A 122 8.33 -8.01 8.32
N GLU A 123 7.08 -7.69 8.67
CA GLU A 123 5.92 -8.47 8.31
C GLU A 123 5.79 -8.58 6.78
N CYS A 124 5.82 -7.44 6.10
CA CYS A 124 5.69 -7.38 4.64
C CYS A 124 6.91 -7.97 3.93
N SER A 125 8.12 -7.70 4.41
CA SER A 125 9.35 -8.28 3.83
C SER A 125 9.32 -9.80 3.88
N ALA A 126 8.98 -10.40 5.02
CA ALA A 126 8.94 -11.84 5.19
C ALA A 126 7.85 -12.49 4.33
N MET A 127 6.63 -11.94 4.36
CA MET A 127 5.52 -12.50 3.57
C MET A 127 5.74 -12.35 2.07
N ALA A 128 6.22 -11.19 1.59
CA ALA A 128 6.49 -10.99 0.17
C ALA A 128 7.59 -11.94 -0.33
N THR A 129 8.66 -12.11 0.44
CA THR A 129 9.75 -13.05 0.09
C THR A 129 9.26 -14.49 0.05
N GLU A 130 8.41 -14.91 0.99
CA GLU A 130 7.89 -16.28 1.04
C GLU A 130 7.03 -16.62 -0.18
N TYR A 131 6.16 -15.72 -0.61
CA TYR A 131 5.20 -16.01 -1.68
C TYR A 131 5.66 -15.62 -3.07
N LEU A 132 6.51 -14.60 -3.20
CA LEU A 132 6.90 -14.03 -4.48
C LEU A 132 8.38 -14.26 -4.80
N GLY A 133 9.20 -14.49 -3.79
CA GLY A 133 10.66 -14.57 -3.94
C GLY A 133 11.29 -13.20 -4.23
N PRO A 134 12.63 -13.14 -4.34
CA PRO A 134 13.34 -11.89 -4.68
C PRO A 134 13.09 -11.49 -6.15
N GLY A 135 13.12 -10.19 -6.41
CA GLY A 135 12.97 -9.64 -7.75
C GLY A 135 11.58 -9.80 -8.35
N PHE A 136 10.54 -9.85 -7.52
CA PHE A 136 9.16 -9.87 -8.03
C PHE A 136 8.83 -8.56 -8.78
N ASP A 137 7.76 -8.60 -9.59
CA ASP A 137 7.56 -7.54 -10.56
C ASP A 137 7.13 -6.21 -9.94
N ILE A 138 6.06 -6.17 -9.15
CA ILE A 138 5.47 -4.93 -8.67
C ILE A 138 5.21 -4.98 -7.17
N HIS A 139 5.73 -3.97 -6.44
CA HIS A 139 5.34 -3.64 -5.06
C HIS A 139 4.60 -2.31 -5.06
N ALA A 140 3.44 -2.26 -4.41
CA ALA A 140 2.60 -1.07 -4.46
C ALA A 140 2.07 -0.67 -3.08
N GLY A 141 1.75 0.62 -2.93
CA GLY A 141 1.15 1.16 -1.71
C GLY A 141 0.80 2.64 -1.81
N GLY A 142 0.42 3.24 -0.70
CA GLY A 142 0.23 4.68 -0.62
C GLY A 142 1.55 5.45 -0.68
N SER A 143 1.51 6.70 -1.11
CA SER A 143 2.70 7.56 -1.17
C SER A 143 3.31 7.83 0.21
N ASP A 144 2.54 7.69 1.28
CA ASP A 144 3.00 7.77 2.67
C ASP A 144 3.84 6.56 3.11
N LEU A 145 3.75 5.44 2.39
CA LEU A 145 4.54 4.24 2.64
C LEU A 145 5.94 4.29 2.00
N ILE A 146 6.21 5.21 1.05
CA ILE A 146 7.53 5.33 0.44
C ILE A 146 8.61 5.39 1.52
N PHE A 147 8.38 6.24 2.53
CA PHE A 147 9.25 6.38 3.69
C PHE A 147 8.42 6.51 4.97
N PRO A 148 8.78 5.76 6.03
CA PRO A 148 9.91 4.83 6.08
C PRO A 148 9.60 3.39 5.63
N HIS A 149 8.34 3.01 5.39
CA HIS A 149 7.91 1.60 5.31
C HIS A 149 8.59 0.82 4.19
N HIS A 150 8.39 1.24 2.93
CA HIS A 150 8.96 0.54 1.77
C HIS A 150 10.49 0.66 1.69
N GLU A 151 11.06 1.79 2.14
CA GLU A 151 12.51 1.92 2.27
C GLU A 151 13.08 0.90 3.25
N ASN A 152 12.38 0.67 4.38
CA ASN A 152 12.77 -0.32 5.36
C ASN A 152 12.58 -1.76 4.86
N GLU A 153 11.55 -2.02 4.06
CA GLU A 153 11.37 -3.33 3.42
C GLU A 153 12.52 -3.65 2.44
N ILE A 154 12.94 -2.66 1.64
CA ILE A 154 14.12 -2.79 0.77
C ILE A 154 15.36 -3.15 1.62
N ALA A 155 15.62 -2.38 2.68
CA ALA A 155 16.77 -2.61 3.53
C ALA A 155 16.76 -4.01 4.15
N GLN A 156 15.62 -4.47 4.67
CA GLN A 156 15.45 -5.78 5.26
C GLN A 156 15.66 -6.94 4.26
N SER A 157 15.19 -6.75 3.04
CA SER A 157 15.16 -7.81 2.04
C SER A 157 16.46 -7.87 1.21
N GLU A 158 17.08 -6.73 0.95
CA GLU A 158 18.25 -6.67 0.08
C GLU A 158 19.58 -6.73 0.84
N ALA A 159 19.62 -6.26 2.10
CA ALA A 159 20.88 -6.23 2.86
C ALA A 159 21.53 -7.61 3.04
N PRO A 160 20.81 -8.72 3.28
CA PRO A 160 21.43 -10.02 3.50
C PRO A 160 22.15 -10.57 2.27
N HIS A 161 21.60 -10.35 1.06
CA HIS A 161 22.03 -11.04 -0.16
C HIS A 161 22.40 -10.11 -1.32
N GLY A 162 22.08 -8.83 -1.27
CA GLY A 162 22.27 -7.90 -2.38
C GLY A 162 21.34 -8.16 -3.58
N GLU A 163 20.28 -8.94 -3.39
CA GLU A 163 19.30 -9.23 -4.43
C GLU A 163 18.18 -8.19 -4.41
N THR A 164 17.76 -7.70 -5.58
CA THR A 164 16.65 -6.74 -5.69
C THR A 164 15.36 -7.31 -5.11
N PHE A 165 14.72 -6.60 -4.21
CA PHE A 165 13.46 -7.02 -3.59
C PHE A 165 12.30 -6.97 -4.58
N ALA A 166 12.02 -5.79 -5.17
CA ALA A 166 10.99 -5.59 -6.18
C ALA A 166 11.51 -4.77 -7.35
N ARG A 167 11.06 -5.09 -8.59
CA ARG A 167 11.52 -4.44 -9.81
C ARG A 167 10.88 -3.07 -10.02
N TYR A 168 9.58 -2.96 -9.74
CA TYR A 168 8.81 -1.74 -9.91
C TYR A 168 8.07 -1.38 -8.63
N TRP A 169 8.13 -0.09 -8.29
CA TRP A 169 7.46 0.48 -7.14
C TRP A 169 6.35 1.41 -7.61
N MET A 170 5.12 1.14 -7.19
CA MET A 170 3.96 1.96 -7.55
C MET A 170 3.33 2.59 -6.30
N HIS A 171 3.21 3.92 -6.31
CA HIS A 171 2.65 4.64 -5.17
C HIS A 171 1.47 5.50 -5.62
N ASN A 172 0.31 5.26 -5.02
CA ASN A 172 -0.86 6.10 -5.23
C ASN A 172 -0.86 7.31 -4.31
N GLY A 173 -1.40 8.41 -4.83
CA GLY A 173 -1.64 9.62 -4.05
C GLY A 173 -2.64 9.40 -2.93
N MET A 174 -2.60 10.28 -1.92
CA MET A 174 -3.49 10.20 -0.77
C MET A 174 -4.93 10.56 -1.15
N LEU A 175 -5.88 9.90 -0.52
CA LEU A 175 -7.28 10.31 -0.54
C LEU A 175 -7.50 11.39 0.51
N ASN A 176 -7.74 12.61 0.05
CA ASN A 176 -8.05 13.75 0.91
C ASN A 176 -9.57 13.91 1.03
N LEU A 177 -10.00 14.40 2.15
CA LEU A 177 -11.41 14.71 2.40
C LEU A 177 -11.57 16.23 2.30
N SER A 178 -12.22 16.68 1.23
CA SER A 178 -12.53 18.10 1.01
C SER A 178 -13.77 18.50 1.78
N GLY A 179 -13.67 19.60 2.53
CA GLY A 179 -14.72 20.11 3.40
C GLY A 179 -14.58 19.58 4.82
N GLU A 180 -14.77 20.41 5.80
CA GLU A 180 -14.63 20.22 7.24
C GLU A 180 -13.85 18.98 7.70
N LYS A 181 -12.75 19.22 8.42
CA LYS A 181 -11.95 18.20 9.10
C LYS A 181 -12.88 17.10 9.61
N MET A 182 -12.84 15.89 9.02
CA MET A 182 -13.56 14.77 9.59
C MET A 182 -12.99 14.49 10.97
N ALA A 183 -13.53 15.19 11.96
CA ALA A 183 -13.31 14.85 13.34
C ALA A 183 -14.19 13.63 13.62
N LYS A 184 -13.61 12.57 14.19
CA LYS A 184 -14.36 11.44 14.75
C LYS A 184 -15.49 11.91 15.71
N SER A 185 -15.42 13.16 16.16
CA SER A 185 -16.39 13.82 17.04
C SER A 185 -17.67 14.31 16.35
N THR A 186 -17.72 14.45 15.01
CA THR A 186 -18.89 14.96 14.29
C THR A 186 -19.79 13.89 13.69
N GLY A 187 -19.46 12.59 13.82
CA GLY A 187 -20.31 11.47 13.41
C GLY A 187 -20.49 11.28 11.88
N HIS A 188 -19.85 12.10 11.06
CA HIS A 188 -19.93 12.01 9.59
C HIS A 188 -18.68 11.34 8.98
N VAL A 189 -18.38 10.09 9.40
CA VAL A 189 -17.43 9.26 8.70
C VAL A 189 -18.16 8.56 7.56
N VAL A 190 -17.94 8.97 6.32
CA VAL A 190 -18.38 8.23 5.15
C VAL A 190 -17.45 7.01 5.01
N THR A 191 -17.89 5.86 5.46
CA THR A 191 -17.18 4.60 5.20
C THR A 191 -17.39 4.19 3.76
N LEU A 192 -16.48 3.38 3.20
CA LEU A 192 -16.65 2.85 1.84
C LEU A 192 -17.97 2.08 1.71
N LEU A 193 -18.33 1.25 2.69
CA LEU A 193 -19.61 0.54 2.70
C LEU A 193 -20.79 1.50 2.69
N GLY A 194 -20.76 2.56 3.49
CA GLY A 194 -21.81 3.59 3.49
C GLY A 194 -21.91 4.35 2.17
N ALA A 195 -20.77 4.60 1.50
CA ALA A 195 -20.80 5.17 0.15
C ALA A 195 -21.45 4.21 -0.86
N LEU A 196 -21.13 2.92 -0.78
CA LEU A 196 -21.68 1.88 -1.68
C LEU A 196 -23.15 1.54 -1.43
N GLU A 197 -23.76 2.03 -0.35
CA GLU A 197 -25.22 1.99 -0.16
C GLU A 197 -25.95 3.08 -0.96
N ARG A 198 -25.27 4.19 -1.25
CA ARG A 198 -25.85 5.36 -1.91
C ARG A 198 -25.51 5.42 -3.41
N TRP A 199 -24.28 5.11 -3.79
CA TRP A 199 -23.79 5.21 -5.17
C TRP A 199 -23.51 3.85 -5.79
N ASP A 200 -23.67 3.78 -7.11
CA ASP A 200 -23.30 2.58 -7.88
C ASP A 200 -21.80 2.25 -7.68
N PRO A 201 -21.45 1.00 -7.37
CA PRO A 201 -20.05 0.61 -7.21
C PRO A 201 -19.15 0.97 -8.40
N LEU A 202 -19.68 0.92 -9.64
CA LEU A 202 -18.92 1.34 -10.83
C LEU A 202 -18.70 2.86 -10.86
N ALA A 203 -19.60 3.66 -10.30
CA ALA A 203 -19.38 5.09 -10.13
C ALA A 203 -18.24 5.35 -9.13
N GLY A 204 -18.18 4.58 -8.03
CA GLY A 204 -17.06 4.59 -7.11
C GLY A 204 -15.74 4.27 -7.80
N ARG A 205 -15.68 3.22 -8.63
CA ARG A 205 -14.48 2.90 -9.44
C ARG A 205 -14.12 4.02 -10.39
N LEU A 206 -15.10 4.58 -11.09
CA LEU A 206 -14.87 5.69 -12.03
C LEU A 206 -14.34 6.94 -11.31
N PHE A 207 -14.85 7.23 -10.10
CA PHE A 207 -14.34 8.30 -9.25
C PHE A 207 -12.82 8.16 -9.00
N TYR A 208 -12.34 6.98 -8.62
CA TYR A 208 -10.90 6.72 -8.44
C TYR A 208 -10.12 6.85 -9.75
N LEU A 209 -10.64 6.33 -10.86
CA LEU A 209 -9.95 6.26 -12.14
C LEU A 209 -9.91 7.59 -12.91
N ARG A 210 -10.73 8.58 -12.54
CA ARG A 210 -10.74 9.92 -13.15
C ARG A 210 -9.53 10.78 -12.79
N THR A 211 -8.76 10.36 -11.80
CA THR A 211 -7.54 11.03 -11.38
C THR A 211 -6.37 10.09 -11.59
N HIS A 212 -5.26 10.60 -12.14
CA HIS A 212 -4.05 9.81 -12.27
C HIS A 212 -3.61 9.29 -10.90
N TYR A 213 -3.28 8.01 -10.78
CA TYR A 213 -3.06 7.34 -9.49
C TYR A 213 -1.99 8.00 -8.60
N ARG A 214 -0.99 8.67 -9.19
CA ARG A 214 0.06 9.39 -8.43
C ARG A 214 -0.41 10.68 -7.80
N LYS A 215 -1.56 11.22 -8.23
CA LYS A 215 -2.06 12.49 -7.71
C LYS A 215 -2.95 12.27 -6.49
N PRO A 216 -2.93 13.19 -5.51
CA PRO A 216 -3.93 13.20 -4.46
C PRO A 216 -5.33 13.29 -5.05
N LEU A 217 -6.27 12.55 -4.45
CA LEU A 217 -7.67 12.52 -4.84
C LEU A 217 -8.52 13.18 -3.76
N GLU A 218 -9.30 14.17 -4.16
CA GLU A 218 -10.23 14.85 -3.26
C GLU A 218 -11.58 14.14 -3.24
N PHE A 219 -11.94 13.61 -2.08
CA PHE A 219 -13.22 12.98 -1.87
C PHE A 219 -14.29 14.03 -1.49
N SER A 220 -15.40 14.01 -2.22
CA SER A 220 -16.63 14.71 -1.84
C SER A 220 -17.84 13.95 -2.37
N THR A 221 -19.02 14.22 -1.80
CA THR A 221 -20.29 13.67 -2.30
C THR A 221 -20.56 14.15 -3.73
N ASP A 222 -20.27 15.41 -4.03
CA ASP A 222 -20.44 16.00 -5.37
C ASP A 222 -19.56 15.30 -6.41
N ALA A 223 -18.32 14.92 -6.05
CA ALA A 223 -17.43 14.17 -6.94
C ALA A 223 -17.93 12.76 -7.25
N LEU A 224 -18.61 12.12 -6.30
CA LEU A 224 -19.29 10.84 -6.54
C LEU A 224 -20.57 11.00 -7.37
N ASP A 225 -21.36 12.03 -7.15
CA ASP A 225 -22.54 12.36 -7.95
C ASP A 225 -22.13 12.64 -9.42
N ASP A 226 -21.03 13.36 -9.65
CA ASP A 226 -20.44 13.59 -10.98
C ASP A 226 -19.93 12.29 -11.64
N ALA A 227 -19.34 11.39 -10.86
CA ALA A 227 -18.90 10.09 -11.37
C ALA A 227 -20.10 9.22 -11.78
N GLU A 228 -21.20 9.25 -11.02
CA GLU A 228 -22.43 8.54 -11.33
C GLU A 228 -23.10 9.10 -12.60
N ALA A 229 -23.14 10.42 -12.76
CA ALA A 229 -23.62 11.05 -14.00
C ALA A 229 -22.76 10.66 -15.21
N SER A 230 -21.44 10.61 -15.07
CA SER A 230 -20.52 10.14 -16.12
C SER A 230 -20.76 8.67 -16.45
N LEU A 231 -20.93 7.81 -15.47
CA LEU A 231 -21.26 6.40 -15.67
C LEU A 231 -22.61 6.24 -16.42
N ALA A 232 -23.60 7.06 -16.07
CA ALA A 232 -24.89 7.05 -16.77
C ALA A 232 -24.77 7.42 -18.26
N ARG A 233 -23.87 8.38 -18.60
CA ARG A 233 -23.56 8.73 -19.99
C ARG A 233 -22.91 7.56 -20.73
N LEU A 234 -21.92 6.89 -20.17
CA LEU A 234 -21.26 5.72 -20.75
C LEU A 234 -22.27 4.58 -20.98
N ARG A 235 -23.13 4.32 -20.01
CA ARG A 235 -24.20 3.31 -20.15
C ARG A 235 -25.22 3.68 -21.22
N ALA A 236 -25.56 4.96 -21.37
CA ALA A 236 -26.46 5.44 -22.40
C ALA A 236 -25.83 5.31 -23.79
N PHE A 237 -24.54 5.64 -23.93
CA PHE A 237 -23.78 5.43 -25.15
C PHE A 237 -23.80 3.95 -25.56
N ARG A 238 -23.37 3.05 -24.65
CA ARG A 238 -23.37 1.60 -24.91
C ARG A 238 -24.73 1.05 -25.35
N ARG A 239 -25.84 1.55 -24.77
CA ARG A 239 -27.20 1.12 -25.18
C ARG A 239 -27.60 1.58 -26.59
N ARG A 240 -26.98 2.65 -27.12
CA ARG A 240 -27.25 3.16 -28.47
C ARG A 240 -26.42 2.47 -29.53
N MET A 241 -25.29 1.87 -29.14
CA MET A 241 -24.45 1.14 -30.08
C MET A 241 -25.15 -0.16 -30.47
N PRO A 242 -25.29 -0.44 -31.80
CA PRO A 242 -25.62 -1.78 -32.26
C PRO A 242 -24.51 -2.76 -31.83
N GLU A 243 -24.77 -4.06 -31.99
CA GLU A 243 -23.75 -5.06 -31.72
C GLU A 243 -22.42 -4.67 -32.34
N VAL A 244 -21.32 -4.80 -31.55
CA VAL A 244 -19.97 -4.44 -31.97
C VAL A 244 -19.62 -5.22 -33.24
N VAL A 245 -19.44 -4.53 -34.35
CA VAL A 245 -18.91 -5.13 -35.55
C VAL A 245 -17.39 -5.09 -35.45
N GLU A 246 -16.73 -6.24 -35.43
CA GLU A 246 -15.29 -6.40 -35.18
C GLU A 246 -14.42 -5.53 -36.11
N ASP A 247 -14.91 -5.15 -37.28
CA ASP A 247 -14.20 -4.33 -38.29
C ASP A 247 -14.45 -2.80 -38.17
N ALA A 248 -15.18 -2.31 -37.20
CA ALA A 248 -15.54 -0.89 -37.04
C ALA A 248 -14.79 -0.21 -35.88
N SER A 249 -13.54 -0.55 -35.63
CA SER A 249 -12.74 0.15 -34.62
C SER A 249 -12.22 1.49 -35.19
N ASP A 250 -12.42 2.57 -34.42
CA ASP A 250 -11.67 3.81 -34.62
C ASP A 250 -10.21 3.58 -34.23
N ALA A 251 -9.35 3.35 -35.23
CA ALA A 251 -7.94 3.00 -34.97
C ALA A 251 -7.21 4.15 -34.26
N ASP A 252 -7.53 5.40 -34.61
CA ASP A 252 -6.86 6.56 -34.02
C ASP A 252 -7.25 6.71 -32.53
N ALA A 253 -8.53 6.52 -32.21
CA ALA A 253 -8.99 6.54 -30.82
C ALA A 253 -8.40 5.37 -29.99
N LEU A 254 -8.31 4.17 -30.57
CA LEU A 254 -7.70 3.01 -29.91
C LEU A 254 -6.21 3.23 -29.65
N ASP A 255 -5.48 3.80 -30.59
CA ASP A 255 -4.06 4.10 -30.44
C ASP A 255 -3.83 5.23 -29.42
N ALA A 256 -4.68 6.26 -29.41
CA ALA A 256 -4.64 7.30 -28.39
C ALA A 256 -4.94 6.75 -26.98
N PHE A 257 -5.92 5.83 -26.86
CA PHE A 257 -6.22 5.14 -25.61
C PHE A 257 -5.02 4.32 -25.11
N LYS A 258 -4.42 3.51 -25.98
CA LYS A 258 -3.24 2.71 -25.65
C LYS A 258 -2.07 3.60 -25.24
N ALA A 259 -1.81 4.68 -25.99
CA ALA A 259 -0.74 5.62 -25.66
C ALA A 259 -0.91 6.26 -24.27
N ALA A 260 -2.14 6.58 -23.87
CA ALA A 260 -2.41 7.06 -22.52
C ALA A 260 -2.17 5.96 -21.46
N MET A 261 -2.60 4.73 -21.72
CA MET A 261 -2.38 3.61 -20.80
C MET A 261 -0.91 3.23 -20.68
N ASP A 262 -0.14 3.30 -21.77
CA ASP A 262 1.30 3.03 -21.79
C ASP A 262 2.11 4.15 -21.10
N ASN A 263 1.52 5.33 -20.96
CA ASN A 263 2.11 6.46 -20.26
C ASN A 263 1.79 6.42 -18.77
N ASP A 264 2.46 5.53 -18.04
CA ASP A 264 2.34 5.40 -16.57
C ASP A 264 0.89 5.18 -16.11
N LEU A 265 0.12 4.38 -16.85
CA LEU A 265 -1.28 4.06 -16.57
C LEU A 265 -2.17 5.32 -16.43
N ASP A 266 -2.02 6.29 -17.35
CA ASP A 266 -2.87 7.48 -17.36
C ASP A 266 -4.31 7.14 -17.76
N VAL A 267 -5.02 6.48 -16.83
CA VAL A 267 -6.43 6.11 -17.00
C VAL A 267 -7.30 7.36 -17.18
N ALA A 268 -6.94 8.47 -16.55
CA ALA A 268 -7.67 9.73 -16.70
C ALA A 268 -7.62 10.23 -18.16
N GLY A 269 -6.42 10.20 -18.76
CA GLY A 269 -6.24 10.51 -20.19
C GLY A 269 -6.97 9.52 -21.09
N ALA A 270 -6.88 8.22 -20.81
CA ALA A 270 -7.58 7.18 -21.56
C ALA A 270 -9.12 7.34 -21.50
N LEU A 271 -9.67 7.71 -20.33
CA LEU A 271 -11.09 8.04 -20.18
C LEU A 271 -11.48 9.29 -21.00
N GLY A 272 -10.60 10.29 -21.10
CA GLY A 272 -10.79 11.44 -21.99
C GLY A 272 -11.06 10.99 -23.42
N VAL A 273 -10.20 10.13 -23.97
CA VAL A 273 -10.40 9.56 -25.32
C VAL A 273 -11.76 8.87 -25.46
N VAL A 274 -12.18 8.07 -24.46
CA VAL A 274 -13.48 7.37 -24.49
C VAL A 274 -14.68 8.34 -24.48
N PHE A 275 -14.54 9.52 -23.87
CA PHE A 275 -15.62 10.51 -23.83
C PHE A 275 -15.66 11.42 -25.05
N ASP A 276 -14.58 11.48 -25.84
CA ASP A 276 -14.47 12.29 -27.05
C ASP A 276 -14.95 11.55 -28.33
N VAL A 277 -15.02 10.23 -28.29
CA VAL A 277 -15.61 9.35 -29.33
C VAL A 277 -17.12 9.26 -29.17
#